data_3c1d80aed7fa19f96887551f7046914c
#
_entry.id   3c1d80aed7fa19f96887551f7046914c
#
_cell.length_a   1.000
_cell.length_b   1.000
_cell.length_c   1.000
_cell.angle_alpha   90.00
_cell.angle_beta   90.00
_cell.angle_gamma   90.00
#
_symmetry.space_group_name_H-M   'P 1'
#
loop_
_entity.id
_entity.type
_entity.pdbx_description
1 polymer ?
#
loop_
_entity_poly.entity_id
_entity_poly.type
_entity_poly.pdbx_seq_one_letter_code
_entity_poly.pdbx_strand_id
1 'polypeptide(L)'
;MCAGSIPARGANCNGYKNKSAIIKTEPRRKEQSVMSEKKQPRWTFQWKELYEEVIDSGLCTGCAGCVISCPHDVIGYEHAPGAYKPFHLEEELGLDNCIHGEKGCTSCTRACPRFRDWETEAEMHLFDRTRTPEEVSGVYKDVLLTRASDTTVHELGQDGGLVSAILIWCLENGIIDGALTSHLENDGENENSWKAIPALATDKESVLAGAGSRYTYSANTLAINEAREKNLESLALVGMSCQTSIGPVMWNRKVGKAGKPIKLNIGLLCSKSFDDSIFEELFWAKYRLPKEEMTKMNIKGVFQIWMKNGDYHEINLKECHAWTREGCNHCPDFAAEHADISTGGIGKYNDWTLTVVRTELGRQIIMRMLEEGVIEGRPGDSDPDAIELMHKLAAKSRSRWPDWANPSAKVGLPQYQG
;
A
#
# COMPACT_ATOMS: atom_id res chain seq x y z
N MET A 1 -51.92 -20.73 5.54
CA MET A 1 -51.12 -21.96 5.51
C MET A 1 -49.66 -21.55 5.62
N CYS A 2 -48.99 -22.07 6.62
CA CYS A 2 -47.81 -21.53 7.28
C CYS A 2 -46.57 -21.46 6.40
N ALA A 3 -45.96 -20.28 6.34
CA ALA A 3 -44.60 -20.08 5.91
C ALA A 3 -43.67 -20.32 7.12
N GLY A 4 -42.81 -21.33 7.03
CA GLY A 4 -41.84 -21.66 8.08
C GLY A 4 -40.63 -20.76 8.01
N SER A 5 -40.43 -19.97 9.01
CA SER A 5 -39.22 -19.18 9.25
C SER A 5 -38.13 -20.09 9.85
N ILE A 6 -36.97 -20.13 9.21
CA ILE A 6 -35.75 -20.77 9.74
C ILE A 6 -35.13 -19.78 10.75
N PRO A 7 -34.85 -20.17 12.00
CA PRO A 7 -34.21 -19.28 12.95
C PRO A 7 -32.71 -19.12 12.67
N ALA A 8 -32.25 -17.88 12.59
CA ALA A 8 -30.85 -17.53 12.64
C ALA A 8 -30.23 -18.06 13.94
N ARG A 9 -29.15 -18.83 13.83
CA ARG A 9 -28.35 -19.25 14.99
C ARG A 9 -27.65 -18.00 15.55
N GLY A 10 -28.17 -17.50 16.65
CA GLY A 10 -27.58 -16.44 17.44
C GLY A 10 -26.19 -16.89 17.96
N ALA A 11 -25.18 -16.21 17.56
CA ALA A 11 -23.87 -16.26 18.24
C ALA A 11 -24.08 -15.70 19.65
N ASN A 12 -23.72 -16.48 20.65
CA ASN A 12 -23.89 -16.19 22.06
C ASN A 12 -22.92 -15.10 22.51
N CYS A 13 -23.33 -13.84 22.48
CA CYS A 13 -22.56 -12.67 22.90
C CYS A 13 -22.68 -12.44 24.43
N ASN A 14 -22.31 -13.45 25.23
CA ASN A 14 -22.20 -13.25 26.68
C ASN A 14 -20.80 -13.63 27.15
N GLY A 15 -19.97 -12.62 27.37
CA GLY A 15 -18.71 -12.82 28.09
C GLY A 15 -17.51 -11.94 27.75
N TYR A 16 -17.68 -10.68 27.32
CA TYR A 16 -16.54 -9.74 27.34
C TYR A 16 -17.00 -8.32 27.70
N LYS A 17 -17.35 -8.12 28.97
CA LYS A 17 -17.32 -6.79 29.58
C LYS A 17 -15.97 -6.61 30.25
N ASN A 18 -14.92 -6.34 29.48
CA ASN A 18 -13.70 -5.70 29.97
C ASN A 18 -13.42 -4.47 29.12
N LYS A 19 -13.86 -3.32 29.60
CA LYS A 19 -13.42 -2.00 29.11
C LYS A 19 -11.90 -1.92 29.33
N SER A 20 -11.15 -1.58 28.29
CA SER A 20 -9.71 -1.28 28.26
C SER A 20 -8.71 -2.44 28.05
N ALA A 21 -8.92 -3.30 27.07
CA ALA A 21 -7.78 -3.98 26.49
C ALA A 21 -7.20 -3.04 25.42
N ILE A 22 -6.15 -2.28 25.78
CA ILE A 22 -5.35 -1.50 24.87
C ILE A 22 -4.85 -2.45 23.77
N ILE A 23 -5.14 -2.16 22.51
CA ILE A 23 -4.49 -2.85 21.39
C ILE A 23 -3.01 -2.49 21.51
N LYS A 24 -2.21 -3.43 22.02
CA LYS A 24 -0.77 -3.22 22.14
C LYS A 24 -0.16 -3.42 20.77
N THR A 25 0.28 -2.35 20.16
CA THR A 25 1.20 -2.39 19.01
C THR A 25 2.62 -2.76 19.50
N GLU A 26 2.71 -3.88 20.25
CA GLU A 26 4.03 -4.37 20.67
C GLU A 26 4.83 -4.78 19.44
N PRO A 27 6.14 -4.55 19.42
CA PRO A 27 6.98 -5.12 18.40
C PRO A 27 6.78 -6.64 18.42
N ARG A 28 6.42 -7.22 17.28
CA ARG A 28 6.15 -8.65 17.12
C ARG A 28 7.32 -9.44 17.72
N ARG A 29 7.19 -9.88 18.98
CA ARG A 29 8.17 -10.74 19.63
C ARG A 29 8.06 -12.11 18.98
N LYS A 30 9.12 -12.53 18.29
CA LYS A 30 9.33 -13.94 17.98
C LYS A 30 9.46 -14.68 19.29
N GLU A 31 8.52 -15.55 19.63
CA GLU A 31 8.85 -16.70 20.43
C GLU A 31 9.87 -17.49 19.62
N GLN A 32 11.11 -17.51 20.09
CA GLN A 32 12.19 -18.20 19.43
C GLN A 32 11.89 -19.71 19.48
N SER A 33 11.34 -20.23 18.37
CA SER A 33 11.47 -21.66 18.11
C SER A 33 12.95 -21.95 17.95
N VAL A 34 13.48 -22.83 18.79
CA VAL A 34 14.86 -23.31 18.76
C VAL A 34 15.04 -24.18 17.53
N MET A 35 15.15 -23.57 16.38
CA MET A 35 15.78 -24.18 15.21
C MET A 35 17.24 -23.72 15.20
N SER A 36 18.15 -24.68 15.12
CA SER A 36 19.60 -24.49 15.12
C SER A 36 19.99 -23.30 14.22
N GLU A 37 20.60 -22.26 14.83
CA GLU A 37 21.10 -21.09 14.14
C GLU A 37 22.19 -21.49 13.12
N LYS A 38 21.79 -21.82 11.89
CA LYS A 38 22.68 -21.62 10.77
C LYS A 38 22.84 -20.10 10.65
N LYS A 39 24.04 -19.58 10.94
CA LYS A 39 24.37 -18.15 10.74
C LYS A 39 23.92 -17.77 9.35
N GLN A 40 22.92 -16.89 9.25
CA GLN A 40 22.52 -16.33 7.97
C GLN A 40 23.75 -15.69 7.31
N PRO A 41 23.99 -15.90 6.03
CA PRO A 41 25.10 -15.28 5.32
C PRO A 41 25.06 -13.77 5.56
N ARG A 42 26.24 -13.19 5.76
CA ARG A 42 26.36 -11.75 6.00
C ARG A 42 25.83 -10.99 4.78
N TRP A 43 24.90 -10.06 4.96
CA TRP A 43 24.42 -9.18 3.92
C TRP A 43 25.53 -8.20 3.50
N THR A 44 25.92 -8.21 2.24
CA THR A 44 27.03 -7.42 1.71
C THR A 44 26.67 -6.52 0.54
N PHE A 45 25.43 -6.61 0.06
CA PHE A 45 24.96 -5.87 -1.11
C PHE A 45 24.86 -4.38 -0.81
N GLN A 46 25.31 -3.54 -1.75
CA GLN A 46 25.48 -2.10 -1.63
C GLN A 46 24.58 -1.35 -2.63
N TRP A 47 24.77 -0.05 -2.75
CA TRP A 47 24.03 0.78 -3.70
C TRP A 47 24.21 0.31 -5.15
N LYS A 48 25.43 -0.09 -5.53
CA LYS A 48 25.72 -0.54 -6.89
C LYS A 48 24.80 -1.67 -7.34
N GLU A 49 24.68 -2.72 -6.53
CA GLU A 49 23.79 -3.84 -6.85
C GLU A 49 22.32 -3.42 -6.83
N LEU A 50 21.92 -2.50 -5.95
CA LEU A 50 20.58 -1.97 -5.95
C LEU A 50 20.28 -1.18 -7.22
N TYR A 51 21.24 -0.36 -7.65
CA TYR A 51 21.11 0.42 -8.86
C TYR A 51 20.98 -0.49 -10.09
N GLU A 52 21.90 -1.39 -10.29
CA GLU A 52 21.95 -2.30 -11.45
C GLU A 52 20.74 -3.26 -11.48
N GLU A 53 20.43 -3.91 -10.35
CA GLU A 53 19.42 -4.97 -10.29
C GLU A 53 17.98 -4.45 -10.20
N VAL A 54 17.75 -3.22 -9.72
CA VAL A 54 16.41 -2.72 -9.44
C VAL A 54 16.10 -1.38 -10.11
N ILE A 55 17.02 -0.39 -10.02
CA ILE A 55 16.71 0.96 -10.47
C ILE A 55 16.87 1.07 -11.99
N ASP A 56 18.02 0.70 -12.51
CA ASP A 56 18.33 0.74 -13.93
C ASP A 56 17.57 -0.34 -14.72
N SER A 57 17.35 -1.48 -14.11
CA SER A 57 16.61 -2.60 -14.72
C SER A 57 15.09 -2.35 -14.92
N GLY A 58 14.54 -1.26 -14.36
CA GLY A 58 13.11 -0.95 -14.44
C GLY A 58 12.24 -1.63 -13.39
N LEU A 59 12.78 -2.41 -12.46
CA LEU A 59 12.00 -3.02 -11.36
C LEU A 59 11.62 -2.01 -10.26
N CYS A 60 12.28 -0.85 -10.23
CA CYS A 60 12.04 0.18 -9.23
C CYS A 60 10.63 0.75 -9.32
N THR A 61 9.87 0.61 -8.25
CA THR A 61 8.52 1.17 -8.13
C THR A 61 8.48 2.58 -7.54
N GLY A 62 9.63 3.13 -7.16
CA GLY A 62 9.70 4.47 -6.57
C GLY A 62 9.18 4.55 -5.14
N CYS A 63 9.17 3.47 -4.39
CA CYS A 63 8.59 3.42 -3.04
C CYS A 63 9.37 4.23 -1.97
N ALA A 64 10.54 4.76 -2.31
CA ALA A 64 11.45 5.53 -1.45
C ALA A 64 11.98 4.81 -0.20
N GLY A 65 11.83 3.49 -0.08
CA GLY A 65 12.35 2.72 1.06
C GLY A 65 13.87 2.90 1.24
N CYS A 66 14.64 2.90 0.15
CA CYS A 66 16.08 3.16 0.17
C CYS A 66 16.43 4.59 0.62
N VAL A 67 15.62 5.58 0.24
CA VAL A 67 15.81 6.99 0.61
C VAL A 67 15.67 7.15 2.13
N ILE A 68 14.52 6.76 2.69
CA ILE A 68 14.23 6.94 4.12
C ILE A 68 15.14 6.11 5.04
N SER A 69 15.80 5.10 4.50
CA SER A 69 16.73 4.22 5.23
C SER A 69 18.18 4.65 5.14
N CYS A 70 18.51 5.60 4.25
CA CYS A 70 19.88 6.08 4.09
C CYS A 70 20.34 6.83 5.35
N PRO A 71 21.36 6.34 6.10
CA PRO A 71 21.81 7.02 7.30
C PRO A 71 22.76 8.19 7.01
N HIS A 72 23.05 8.42 5.74
CA HIS A 72 24.00 9.43 5.25
C HIS A 72 23.33 10.53 4.43
N ASP A 73 22.01 10.39 4.16
CA ASP A 73 21.18 11.33 3.39
C ASP A 73 21.74 11.66 1.98
N VAL A 74 22.40 10.67 1.35
CA VAL A 74 23.00 10.79 0.02
C VAL A 74 22.13 10.23 -1.11
N ILE A 75 20.93 9.77 -0.79
CA ILE A 75 19.95 9.28 -1.76
C ILE A 75 18.81 10.27 -1.85
N GLY A 76 18.69 10.94 -2.99
CA GLY A 76 17.60 11.85 -3.33
C GLY A 76 16.39 11.14 -3.92
N TYR A 77 15.30 11.89 -4.06
CA TYR A 77 14.08 11.45 -4.71
C TYR A 77 13.40 12.64 -5.38
N GLU A 78 12.94 12.45 -6.61
CA GLU A 78 12.22 13.46 -7.36
C GLU A 78 10.78 13.02 -7.66
N HIS A 79 9.82 13.88 -7.33
CA HIS A 79 8.41 13.75 -7.68
C HIS A 79 8.11 14.57 -8.94
N ALA A 80 8.52 14.06 -10.09
CA ALA A 80 8.28 14.71 -11.38
C ALA A 80 7.91 13.66 -12.43
N PRO A 81 7.18 14.03 -13.49
CA PRO A 81 6.89 13.16 -14.61
C PRO A 81 8.16 12.47 -15.13
N GLY A 82 8.10 11.15 -15.32
CA GLY A 82 9.22 10.34 -15.76
C GLY A 82 10.30 10.04 -14.71
N ALA A 83 10.34 10.78 -13.59
CA ALA A 83 11.30 10.54 -12.50
C ALA A 83 10.77 9.47 -11.52
N TYR A 84 10.19 9.84 -10.40
CA TYR A 84 9.66 8.92 -9.38
C TYR A 84 10.59 7.75 -9.02
N LYS A 85 11.89 8.00 -9.04
CA LYS A 85 12.94 7.03 -8.70
C LYS A 85 13.95 7.68 -7.75
N PRO A 86 14.61 6.88 -6.89
CA PRO A 86 15.73 7.36 -6.11
C PRO A 86 16.94 7.57 -7.02
N PHE A 87 17.77 8.54 -6.67
CA PHE A 87 19.05 8.82 -7.32
C PHE A 87 20.12 9.16 -6.29
N HIS A 88 21.38 9.03 -6.66
CA HIS A 88 22.49 9.40 -5.78
C HIS A 88 22.80 10.90 -5.92
N LEU A 89 22.91 11.60 -4.79
CA LEU A 89 23.15 13.07 -4.79
C LEU A 89 24.58 13.45 -5.19
N GLU A 90 25.54 12.52 -5.07
CA GLU A 90 26.94 12.72 -5.44
C GLU A 90 27.16 12.29 -6.90
N GLU A 91 26.56 13.02 -7.84
CA GLU A 91 26.59 12.70 -9.29
C GLU A 91 27.99 12.59 -9.88
N GLU A 92 28.97 13.28 -9.30
CA GLU A 92 30.37 13.24 -9.73
C GLU A 92 31.00 11.84 -9.63
N LEU A 93 30.43 10.97 -8.79
CA LEU A 93 30.92 9.60 -8.59
C LEU A 93 30.30 8.58 -9.56
N GLY A 94 29.32 8.99 -10.37
CA GLY A 94 28.54 8.10 -11.22
C GLY A 94 27.24 7.64 -10.52
N LEU A 95 26.22 7.30 -11.32
CA LEU A 95 24.87 6.97 -10.83
C LEU A 95 24.83 5.69 -9.97
N ASP A 96 25.74 4.75 -10.23
CA ASP A 96 25.83 3.45 -9.57
C ASP A 96 26.79 3.44 -8.37
N ASN A 97 27.48 4.54 -8.07
CA ASN A 97 28.49 4.58 -7.05
C ASN A 97 28.01 5.24 -5.74
N CYS A 98 28.52 4.77 -4.63
CA CYS A 98 28.27 5.32 -3.29
C CYS A 98 29.48 5.07 -2.37
N ILE A 99 30.17 6.14 -1.99
CA ILE A 99 31.35 6.07 -1.12
C ILE A 99 31.08 5.38 0.23
N HIS A 100 29.86 5.48 0.73
CA HIS A 100 29.43 4.80 1.98
C HIS A 100 29.18 3.30 1.73
N GLY A 101 28.70 2.95 0.52
CA GLY A 101 28.58 1.58 0.06
C GLY A 101 29.94 0.89 0.03
N GLU A 102 30.94 1.50 -0.59
CA GLU A 102 32.31 0.99 -0.63
C GLU A 102 32.90 0.75 0.75
N LYS A 103 32.49 1.53 1.76
CA LYS A 103 32.85 1.35 3.18
C LYS A 103 31.97 0.32 3.90
N GLY A 104 31.09 -0.38 3.18
CA GLY A 104 30.28 -1.48 3.69
C GLY A 104 28.88 -1.11 4.18
N CYS A 105 28.35 0.08 3.85
CA CYS A 105 26.96 0.43 4.11
C CYS A 105 26.03 -0.37 3.21
N THR A 106 24.95 -0.94 3.77
CA THR A 106 24.00 -1.81 3.08
C THR A 106 22.55 -1.43 3.35
N SER A 107 22.29 -0.23 3.90
CA SER A 107 20.94 0.15 4.37
C SER A 107 19.92 0.23 3.24
N CYS A 108 20.30 0.78 2.09
CA CYS A 108 19.41 0.94 0.93
C CYS A 108 18.95 -0.40 0.35
N THR A 109 19.84 -1.37 0.20
CA THR A 109 19.52 -2.70 -0.33
C THR A 109 18.63 -3.49 0.63
N ARG A 110 18.88 -3.36 1.94
CA ARG A 110 18.04 -4.00 2.98
C ARG A 110 16.64 -3.43 3.05
N ALA A 111 16.45 -2.18 2.65
CA ALA A 111 15.15 -1.52 2.68
C ALA A 111 14.30 -1.79 1.43
N CYS A 112 14.90 -2.28 0.34
CA CYS A 112 14.23 -2.39 -0.94
C CYS A 112 13.33 -3.63 -1.03
N PRO A 113 12.00 -3.44 -1.24
CA PRO A 113 11.06 -4.54 -1.42
C PRO A 113 10.96 -5.00 -2.88
N ARG A 114 12.04 -4.90 -3.64
CA ARG A 114 12.21 -5.44 -5.00
C ARG A 114 13.60 -6.05 -5.18
N PHE A 115 14.39 -6.06 -4.10
CA PHE A 115 15.74 -6.56 -4.12
C PHE A 115 15.83 -7.93 -3.45
N ARG A 116 16.33 -8.93 -4.17
CA ARG A 116 16.53 -10.31 -3.72
C ARG A 116 15.20 -10.98 -3.30
N ASP A 117 15.22 -11.87 -2.33
CA ASP A 117 14.07 -12.67 -1.90
C ASP A 117 13.17 -11.92 -0.89
N TRP A 118 12.76 -10.73 -1.26
CA TRP A 118 11.98 -9.82 -0.42
C TRP A 118 10.59 -10.35 -0.06
N GLU A 119 9.96 -11.12 -0.94
CA GLU A 119 8.60 -11.61 -0.77
C GLU A 119 8.54 -12.68 0.32
N THR A 120 9.36 -13.74 0.20
CA THR A 120 9.49 -14.78 1.22
C THR A 120 9.87 -14.18 2.58
N GLU A 121 10.80 -13.22 2.60
CA GLU A 121 11.23 -12.55 3.83
C GLU A 121 10.09 -11.77 4.49
N ALA A 122 9.27 -11.06 3.71
CA ALA A 122 8.12 -10.33 4.22
C ALA A 122 7.04 -11.26 4.76
N GLU A 123 6.74 -12.35 4.05
CA GLU A 123 5.76 -13.36 4.47
C GLU A 123 6.18 -14.07 5.76
N MET A 124 7.43 -14.52 5.84
CA MET A 124 7.96 -15.13 7.06
C MET A 124 7.92 -14.18 8.25
N HIS A 125 8.10 -12.87 8.02
CA HIS A 125 7.99 -11.87 9.08
C HIS A 125 6.55 -11.66 9.54
N LEU A 126 5.59 -11.60 8.60
CA LEU A 126 4.20 -11.29 8.89
C LEU A 126 3.39 -12.49 9.38
N PHE A 127 3.67 -13.68 8.81
CA PHE A 127 2.79 -14.83 8.92
C PHE A 127 3.48 -16.08 9.50
N ASP A 128 4.79 -16.03 9.78
CA ASP A 128 5.64 -17.17 10.18
C ASP A 128 5.60 -18.35 9.19
N ARG A 129 5.15 -18.08 7.97
CA ARG A 129 5.12 -19.01 6.83
C ARG A 129 5.14 -18.27 5.51
N THR A 130 5.46 -18.97 4.44
CA THR A 130 5.23 -18.51 3.08
C THR A 130 3.85 -18.94 2.60
N ARG A 131 3.35 -18.27 1.55
CA ARG A 131 2.12 -18.66 0.86
C ARG A 131 2.27 -20.01 0.17
N THR A 132 1.15 -20.67 -0.05
CA THR A 132 1.07 -21.82 -0.98
C THR A 132 0.79 -21.32 -2.42
N PRO A 133 0.99 -22.17 -3.46
CA PRO A 133 0.68 -21.80 -4.84
C PRO A 133 -0.76 -21.36 -5.07
N GLU A 134 -1.71 -21.86 -4.27
CA GLU A 134 -3.15 -21.54 -4.37
C GLU A 134 -3.47 -20.16 -3.76
N GLU A 135 -2.62 -19.65 -2.87
CA GLU A 135 -2.80 -18.35 -2.22
C GLU A 135 -2.31 -17.22 -3.13
N VAL A 136 -2.88 -17.11 -4.33
CA VAL A 136 -2.47 -16.18 -5.38
C VAL A 136 -2.54 -14.71 -4.96
N SER A 137 -3.43 -14.35 -4.04
CA SER A 137 -3.58 -13.01 -3.45
C SER A 137 -2.86 -12.85 -2.12
N GLY A 138 -1.87 -13.73 -1.84
CA GLY A 138 -1.12 -13.74 -0.59
C GLY A 138 -1.90 -14.35 0.58
N VAL A 139 -1.24 -14.42 1.72
CA VAL A 139 -1.83 -14.96 2.97
C VAL A 139 -2.85 -13.98 3.53
N TYR A 140 -4.01 -14.47 3.95
CA TYR A 140 -5.01 -13.67 4.66
C TYR A 140 -5.82 -14.55 5.64
N LYS A 141 -6.49 -13.90 6.58
CA LYS A 141 -7.33 -14.53 7.62
C LYS A 141 -8.80 -14.46 7.27
N ASP A 142 -9.25 -13.34 6.69
CA ASP A 142 -10.67 -13.08 6.43
C ASP A 142 -10.85 -12.10 5.28
N VAL A 143 -12.04 -12.13 4.64
CA VAL A 143 -12.47 -11.18 3.63
C VAL A 143 -13.85 -10.67 3.99
N LEU A 144 -14.01 -9.37 4.01
CA LEU A 144 -15.24 -8.66 4.32
C LEU A 144 -15.55 -7.62 3.25
N LEU A 145 -16.79 -7.19 3.19
CA LEU A 145 -17.18 -5.91 2.58
C LEU A 145 -17.46 -4.94 3.72
N THR A 146 -16.77 -3.81 3.76
CA THR A 146 -16.97 -2.83 4.83
C THR A 146 -17.12 -1.41 4.28
N ARG A 147 -17.71 -0.52 5.11
CA ARG A 147 -17.83 0.91 4.82
C ARG A 147 -17.91 1.71 6.12
N ALA A 148 -17.55 2.99 6.05
CA ALA A 148 -17.70 3.90 7.18
C ALA A 148 -19.17 4.12 7.54
N SER A 149 -19.48 4.15 8.84
CA SER A 149 -20.83 4.52 9.34
C SER A 149 -21.04 6.03 9.39
N ASP A 150 -19.97 6.81 9.60
CA ASP A 150 -19.99 8.28 9.51
C ASP A 150 -20.24 8.70 8.05
N THR A 151 -21.34 9.44 7.80
CA THR A 151 -21.76 9.86 6.46
C THR A 151 -20.74 10.76 5.78
N THR A 152 -20.09 11.66 6.51
CA THR A 152 -19.06 12.56 5.97
C THR A 152 -17.84 11.77 5.52
N VAL A 153 -17.37 10.83 6.33
CA VAL A 153 -16.24 9.96 6.00
C VAL A 153 -16.57 9.07 4.81
N HIS A 154 -17.79 8.58 4.75
CA HIS A 154 -18.29 7.74 3.65
C HIS A 154 -18.31 8.52 2.31
N GLU A 155 -18.90 9.72 2.31
CA GLU A 155 -19.08 10.54 1.10
C GLU A 155 -17.76 11.09 0.55
N LEU A 156 -16.85 11.55 1.41
CA LEU A 156 -15.53 12.02 1.01
C LEU A 156 -14.59 10.89 0.59
N GLY A 157 -14.80 9.70 1.13
CA GLY A 157 -13.97 8.55 0.84
C GLY A 157 -14.21 7.92 -0.53
N GLN A 158 -13.28 7.05 -0.94
CA GLN A 158 -13.49 6.20 -2.10
C GLN A 158 -14.16 4.90 -1.66
N ASP A 159 -15.20 4.46 -2.41
CA ASP A 159 -15.86 3.18 -2.20
C ASP A 159 -16.20 2.88 -0.71
N GLY A 160 -16.88 3.82 -0.02
CA GLY A 160 -17.36 3.66 1.35
C GLY A 160 -16.45 4.19 2.46
N GLY A 161 -15.30 4.82 2.15
CA GLY A 161 -14.52 5.60 3.12
C GLY A 161 -13.77 4.79 4.20
N LEU A 162 -13.59 3.48 4.03
CA LEU A 162 -13.00 2.60 5.05
C LEU A 162 -11.63 3.06 5.53
N VAL A 163 -10.70 3.41 4.62
CA VAL A 163 -9.33 3.78 4.98
C VAL A 163 -9.34 5.00 5.91
N SER A 164 -10.11 6.03 5.56
CA SER A 164 -10.25 7.23 6.40
C SER A 164 -10.85 6.88 7.77
N ALA A 165 -11.88 6.01 7.81
CA ALA A 165 -12.47 5.56 9.07
C ALA A 165 -11.46 4.82 9.96
N ILE A 166 -10.63 3.93 9.39
CA ILE A 166 -9.57 3.23 10.15
C ILE A 166 -8.57 4.22 10.73
N LEU A 167 -8.09 5.16 9.92
CA LEU A 167 -7.09 6.13 10.37
C LEU A 167 -7.62 7.03 11.48
N ILE A 168 -8.82 7.60 11.31
CA ILE A 168 -9.46 8.45 12.31
C ILE A 168 -9.65 7.68 13.62
N TRP A 169 -10.22 6.49 13.55
CA TRP A 169 -10.43 5.65 14.71
C TRP A 169 -9.13 5.27 15.42
N CYS A 170 -8.09 4.93 14.68
CA CYS A 170 -6.78 4.59 15.24
C CYS A 170 -6.10 5.80 15.92
N LEU A 171 -6.23 7.01 15.35
CA LEU A 171 -5.73 8.25 15.95
C LEU A 171 -6.49 8.57 17.25
N GLU A 172 -7.82 8.54 17.21
CA GLU A 172 -8.69 8.83 18.37
C GLU A 172 -8.51 7.85 19.54
N ASN A 173 -8.13 6.61 19.24
CA ASN A 173 -7.87 5.57 20.24
C ASN A 173 -6.38 5.45 20.63
N GLY A 174 -5.50 6.32 20.13
CA GLY A 174 -4.07 6.32 20.47
C GLY A 174 -3.33 5.05 20.01
N ILE A 175 -3.82 4.37 18.98
CA ILE A 175 -3.19 3.20 18.37
C ILE A 175 -2.03 3.68 17.46
N ILE A 176 -2.25 4.80 16.79
CA ILE A 176 -1.24 5.53 16.03
C ILE A 176 -1.23 7.00 16.46
N ASP A 177 -0.12 7.66 16.26
CA ASP A 177 0.07 9.10 16.48
C ASP A 177 0.23 9.89 15.17
N GLY A 178 0.25 9.17 14.03
CA GLY A 178 0.22 9.74 12.69
C GLY A 178 0.03 8.70 11.60
N ALA A 179 -0.32 9.18 10.39
CA ALA A 179 -0.48 8.34 9.21
C ALA A 179 0.30 8.93 8.02
N LEU A 180 1.14 8.09 7.42
CA LEU A 180 1.83 8.39 6.18
C LEU A 180 0.86 8.11 5.02
N THR A 181 0.41 9.16 4.36
CA THR A 181 -0.61 9.14 3.31
C THR A 181 -0.21 10.06 2.16
N SER A 182 -1.14 10.45 1.31
CA SER A 182 -0.93 11.44 0.27
C SER A 182 -2.00 12.51 0.27
N HIS A 183 -1.60 13.74 -0.04
CA HIS A 183 -2.51 14.82 -0.41
C HIS A 183 -2.36 15.18 -1.89
N LEU A 184 -3.24 15.99 -2.41
CA LEU A 184 -3.00 16.68 -3.67
C LEU A 184 -2.09 17.88 -3.41
N GLU A 185 -1.14 18.10 -4.29
CA GLU A 185 -0.28 19.27 -4.24
C GLU A 185 -1.12 20.53 -4.39
N ASN A 186 -0.94 21.47 -3.46
CA ASN A 186 -1.52 22.81 -3.55
C ASN A 186 -0.34 23.79 -3.49
N ASP A 187 -0.01 24.37 -4.65
CA ASP A 187 1.06 25.36 -4.78
C ASP A 187 0.55 26.81 -4.73
N GLY A 188 -0.73 26.99 -4.39
CA GLY A 188 -1.41 28.30 -4.32
C GLY A 188 -1.81 28.86 -5.69
N GLU A 189 -1.25 28.36 -6.77
CA GLU A 189 -1.61 28.71 -8.16
C GLU A 189 -2.52 27.65 -8.79
N ASN A 190 -2.37 26.37 -8.37
CA ASN A 190 -3.11 25.22 -8.88
C ASN A 190 -3.78 24.43 -7.76
N GLU A 191 -4.97 24.86 -7.34
CA GLU A 191 -5.76 24.14 -6.31
C GLU A 191 -6.12 22.69 -6.67
N ASN A 192 -6.00 22.30 -7.95
CA ASN A 192 -6.34 20.97 -8.46
C ASN A 192 -5.26 20.43 -9.41
N SER A 193 -4.03 20.35 -8.95
CA SER A 193 -2.93 19.81 -9.77
C SER A 193 -3.09 18.31 -10.06
N TRP A 194 -3.90 17.59 -9.26
CA TRP A 194 -4.04 16.13 -9.24
C TRP A 194 -2.70 15.38 -9.03
N LYS A 195 -1.64 16.11 -8.76
CA LYS A 195 -0.36 15.53 -8.38
C LYS A 195 -0.43 15.06 -6.93
N ALA A 196 -0.28 13.77 -6.75
CA ALA A 196 -0.24 13.19 -5.42
C ALA A 196 1.14 13.41 -4.80
N ILE A 197 1.20 13.98 -3.59
CA ILE A 197 2.42 14.20 -2.82
C ILE A 197 2.35 13.48 -1.46
N PRO A 198 3.49 13.07 -0.88
CA PRO A 198 3.52 12.51 0.47
C PRO A 198 2.97 13.49 1.49
N ALA A 199 2.19 13.00 2.44
CA ALA A 199 1.61 13.82 3.50
C ALA A 199 1.54 13.06 4.82
N LEU A 200 1.72 13.77 5.93
CA LEU A 200 1.52 13.28 7.28
C LEU A 200 0.16 13.75 7.78
N ALA A 201 -0.71 12.82 8.16
CA ALA A 201 -2.00 13.11 8.80
C ALA A 201 -1.91 12.77 10.30
N THR A 202 -2.32 13.70 11.18
CA THR A 202 -2.25 13.55 12.65
C THR A 202 -3.60 13.75 13.34
N ASP A 203 -4.64 14.08 12.58
CA ASP A 203 -6.00 14.34 13.06
C ASP A 203 -7.04 14.01 11.98
N LYS A 204 -8.32 14.10 12.35
CA LYS A 204 -9.45 13.82 11.45
C LYS A 204 -9.45 14.72 10.21
N GLU A 205 -9.12 15.99 10.36
CA GLU A 205 -9.15 16.97 9.27
C GLU A 205 -8.09 16.64 8.22
N SER A 206 -6.86 16.40 8.63
CA SER A 206 -5.75 16.01 7.74
C SER A 206 -5.97 14.63 7.09
N VAL A 207 -6.62 13.68 7.78
CA VAL A 207 -7.04 12.42 7.17
C VAL A 207 -8.06 12.64 6.07
N LEU A 208 -9.08 13.47 6.32
CA LEU A 208 -10.13 13.76 5.34
C LEU A 208 -9.61 14.57 4.15
N ALA A 209 -8.63 15.46 4.34
CA ALA A 209 -7.94 16.14 3.24
C ALA A 209 -7.22 15.17 2.31
N GLY A 210 -6.82 14.00 2.82
CA GLY A 210 -6.26 12.88 2.05
C GLY A 210 -7.30 11.92 1.46
N ALA A 211 -8.60 12.13 1.64
CA ALA A 211 -9.63 11.20 1.18
C ALA A 211 -9.75 11.17 -0.36
N GLY A 212 -10.29 10.06 -0.87
CA GLY A 212 -10.44 9.82 -2.31
C GLY A 212 -9.22 9.14 -2.95
N SER A 213 -9.42 8.62 -4.16
CA SER A 213 -8.37 7.92 -4.92
C SER A 213 -7.64 8.84 -5.87
N ARG A 214 -6.32 8.67 -5.95
CA ARG A 214 -5.43 9.33 -6.91
C ARG A 214 -4.75 8.25 -7.72
N TYR A 215 -4.66 8.46 -9.03
CA TYR A 215 -4.11 7.46 -9.96
C TYR A 215 -2.70 7.82 -10.45
N THR A 216 -2.19 8.98 -10.03
CA THR A 216 -0.77 9.35 -10.08
C THR A 216 -0.04 8.83 -8.83
N TYR A 217 1.27 8.89 -8.83
CA TYR A 217 2.07 8.24 -7.79
C TYR A 217 2.50 9.21 -6.70
N SER A 218 2.42 8.75 -5.46
CA SER A 218 3.06 9.40 -4.31
C SER A 218 3.87 8.37 -3.52
N ALA A 219 5.11 8.68 -3.19
CA ALA A 219 5.93 7.89 -2.30
C ALA A 219 5.62 8.25 -0.83
N ASN A 220 4.47 7.81 -0.33
CA ASN A 220 3.92 8.19 0.99
C ASN A 220 4.90 7.97 2.14
N THR A 221 5.84 7.03 2.00
CA THR A 221 6.89 6.77 2.97
C THR A 221 7.80 7.96 3.24
N LEU A 222 7.93 8.92 2.29
CA LEU A 222 8.75 10.13 2.48
C LEU A 222 8.19 11.05 3.59
N ALA A 223 6.89 10.99 3.86
CA ALA A 223 6.27 11.73 4.96
C ALA A 223 6.80 11.31 6.35
N ILE A 224 7.56 10.21 6.44
CA ILE A 224 8.22 9.78 7.68
C ILE A 224 9.24 10.81 8.19
N ASN A 225 9.80 11.64 7.31
CA ASN A 225 10.75 12.67 7.72
C ASN A 225 10.05 13.74 8.58
N GLU A 226 8.87 14.20 8.15
CA GLU A 226 8.04 15.10 8.95
C GLU A 226 7.60 14.44 10.27
N ALA A 227 7.22 13.18 10.25
CA ALA A 227 6.87 12.44 11.46
C ALA A 227 8.05 12.34 12.45
N ARG A 228 9.28 12.18 11.95
CA ARG A 228 10.50 12.19 12.78
C ARG A 228 10.76 13.56 13.43
N GLU A 229 10.58 14.64 12.68
CA GLU A 229 10.70 16.01 13.19
C GLU A 229 9.70 16.28 14.32
N LYS A 230 8.51 15.72 14.21
CA LYS A 230 7.45 15.78 15.22
C LYS A 230 7.59 14.73 16.34
N ASN A 231 8.63 13.87 16.29
CA ASN A 231 8.90 12.80 17.26
C ASN A 231 7.76 11.79 17.39
N LEU A 232 7.05 11.47 16.29
CA LEU A 232 6.01 10.46 16.27
C LEU A 232 6.63 9.04 16.19
N GLU A 233 6.10 8.11 16.98
CA GLU A 233 6.67 6.77 17.15
C GLU A 233 5.76 5.62 16.69
N SER A 234 4.48 5.91 16.46
CA SER A 234 3.47 4.91 16.08
C SER A 234 2.70 5.37 14.84
N LEU A 235 3.17 4.95 13.66
CA LEU A 235 2.64 5.43 12.39
C LEU A 235 1.85 4.33 11.66
N ALA A 236 0.74 4.73 11.01
CA ALA A 236 0.18 3.95 9.93
C ALA A 236 0.83 4.32 8.60
N LEU A 237 1.08 3.36 7.72
CA LEU A 237 1.41 3.59 6.33
C LEU A 237 0.22 3.19 5.46
N VAL A 238 -0.35 4.15 4.76
CA VAL A 238 -1.32 3.90 3.69
C VAL A 238 -0.59 3.90 2.37
N GLY A 239 -0.67 2.84 1.60
CA GLY A 239 0.05 2.78 0.34
C GLY A 239 -0.36 1.61 -0.54
N MET A 240 0.09 1.67 -1.78
CA MET A 240 -0.01 0.55 -2.70
C MET A 240 0.93 -0.58 -2.28
N SER A 241 0.76 -1.75 -2.86
CA SER A 241 1.57 -2.97 -2.62
C SER A 241 3.07 -2.72 -2.51
N CYS A 242 3.61 -1.89 -3.41
CA CYS A 242 5.04 -1.57 -3.43
C CYS A 242 5.51 -0.81 -2.19
N GLN A 243 4.62 -0.12 -1.49
CA GLN A 243 4.93 0.63 -0.28
C GLN A 243 4.69 -0.21 0.98
N THR A 244 3.61 -0.97 1.05
CA THR A 244 3.28 -1.78 2.22
C THR A 244 4.29 -2.90 2.49
N SER A 245 5.01 -3.36 1.48
CA SER A 245 6.09 -4.33 1.63
C SER A 245 7.35 -3.77 2.29
N ILE A 246 7.53 -2.44 2.36
CA ILE A 246 8.74 -1.80 2.90
C ILE A 246 8.93 -2.15 4.38
N GLY A 247 7.90 -1.95 5.18
CA GLY A 247 7.95 -2.19 6.63
C GLY A 247 8.39 -3.63 6.96
N PRO A 248 7.67 -4.67 6.50
CA PRO A 248 8.02 -6.07 6.74
C PRO A 248 9.43 -6.45 6.28
N VAL A 249 9.85 -5.97 5.10
CA VAL A 249 11.21 -6.22 4.58
C VAL A 249 12.27 -5.56 5.45
N MET A 250 12.09 -4.30 5.82
CA MET A 250 13.02 -3.59 6.72
C MET A 250 13.13 -4.28 8.08
N TRP A 251 12.01 -4.72 8.65
CA TRP A 251 12.00 -5.43 9.92
C TRP A 251 12.77 -6.75 9.83
N ASN A 252 12.51 -7.55 8.81
CA ASN A 252 13.18 -8.83 8.63
C ASN A 252 14.70 -8.65 8.42
N ARG A 253 15.08 -7.66 7.58
CA ARG A 253 16.49 -7.36 7.25
C ARG A 253 17.19 -6.46 8.27
N LYS A 254 16.53 -6.11 9.38
CA LYS A 254 17.08 -5.34 10.51
C LYS A 254 17.54 -3.92 10.15
N VAL A 255 16.80 -3.21 9.30
CA VAL A 255 16.97 -1.78 9.01
C VAL A 255 16.14 -0.94 10.00
N GLY A 256 16.28 -1.22 11.28
CA GLY A 256 15.31 -0.88 12.30
C GLY A 256 14.97 0.59 12.50
N LYS A 257 15.89 1.54 12.27
CA LYS A 257 15.59 2.96 12.56
C LYS A 257 14.52 3.54 11.62
N ALA A 258 14.58 3.18 10.32
CA ALA A 258 13.66 3.72 9.33
C ALA A 258 12.25 3.10 9.41
N GLY A 259 12.16 1.77 9.58
CA GLY A 259 10.88 1.06 9.63
C GLY A 259 10.23 1.00 11.01
N LYS A 260 10.97 1.26 12.08
CA LYS A 260 10.48 1.09 13.47
C LYS A 260 9.21 1.88 13.81
N PRO A 261 9.01 3.10 13.34
CA PRO A 261 7.78 3.83 13.63
C PRO A 261 6.54 3.26 12.92
N ILE A 262 6.69 2.59 11.79
CA ILE A 262 5.54 2.04 11.03
C ILE A 262 5.00 0.81 11.76
N LYS A 263 3.82 0.95 12.39
CA LYS A 263 3.16 -0.08 13.20
C LYS A 263 2.00 -0.75 12.50
N LEU A 264 1.33 -0.02 11.63
CA LEU A 264 0.15 -0.47 10.89
C LEU A 264 0.36 -0.20 9.40
N ASN A 265 0.12 -1.21 8.55
CA ASN A 265 0.15 -1.07 7.10
C ASN A 265 -1.26 -1.28 6.54
N ILE A 266 -1.80 -0.25 5.88
CA ILE A 266 -3.06 -0.32 5.15
C ILE A 266 -2.73 -0.32 3.66
N GLY A 267 -3.00 -1.43 3.00
CA GLY A 267 -2.68 -1.67 1.62
C GLY A 267 -3.84 -1.35 0.67
N LEU A 268 -3.53 -0.68 -0.42
CA LEU A 268 -4.50 -0.41 -1.48
C LEU A 268 -4.32 -1.43 -2.60
N LEU A 269 -5.41 -2.08 -3.03
CA LEU A 269 -5.40 -2.94 -4.21
C LEU A 269 -5.03 -2.10 -5.43
N CYS A 270 -3.97 -2.49 -6.15
CA CYS A 270 -3.39 -1.66 -7.19
C CYS A 270 -2.90 -2.46 -8.38
N SER A 271 -3.48 -2.21 -9.56
CA SER A 271 -2.96 -2.77 -10.82
C SER A 271 -1.79 -1.99 -11.37
N LYS A 272 -1.86 -0.66 -11.35
CA LYS A 272 -0.88 0.28 -11.89
C LYS A 272 -1.14 1.68 -11.37
N SER A 273 -0.11 2.53 -11.48
CA SER A 273 -0.16 3.96 -11.32
C SER A 273 0.33 4.62 -12.60
N PHE A 274 -0.12 5.83 -12.87
CA PHE A 274 0.21 6.55 -14.08
C PHE A 274 1.17 7.70 -13.79
N ASP A 275 1.91 8.09 -14.81
CA ASP A 275 2.71 9.31 -14.81
C ASP A 275 1.78 10.53 -14.89
N ASP A 276 2.14 11.62 -14.21
CA ASP A 276 1.31 12.83 -14.14
C ASP A 276 1.09 13.47 -15.51
N SER A 277 1.99 13.24 -16.46
CA SER A 277 1.86 13.75 -17.84
C SER A 277 0.59 13.24 -18.54
N ILE A 278 -0.06 12.20 -18.01
CA ILE A 278 -1.35 11.70 -18.53
C ILE A 278 -2.43 12.80 -18.58
N PHE A 279 -2.41 13.73 -17.62
CA PHE A 279 -3.38 14.82 -17.59
C PHE A 279 -3.26 15.73 -18.79
N GLU A 280 -2.04 16.12 -19.17
CA GLU A 280 -1.79 17.01 -20.29
C GLU A 280 -1.83 16.28 -21.62
N GLU A 281 -1.17 15.12 -21.72
CA GLU A 281 -0.93 14.42 -22.98
C GLU A 281 -2.12 13.57 -23.44
N LEU A 282 -2.93 13.04 -22.53
CA LEU A 282 -4.12 12.27 -22.86
C LEU A 282 -5.41 13.03 -22.57
N PHE A 283 -5.65 13.38 -21.30
CA PHE A 283 -6.95 13.92 -20.91
C PHE A 283 -7.19 15.29 -21.52
N TRP A 284 -6.22 16.18 -21.49
CA TRP A 284 -6.36 17.49 -22.16
C TRP A 284 -6.14 17.40 -23.67
N ALA A 285 -5.03 16.86 -24.15
CA ALA A 285 -4.69 16.92 -25.57
C ALA A 285 -5.71 16.22 -26.47
N LYS A 286 -6.20 15.03 -26.03
CA LYS A 286 -7.14 14.22 -26.82
C LYS A 286 -8.59 14.48 -26.47
N TYR A 287 -8.92 14.52 -25.17
CA TYR A 287 -10.31 14.54 -24.70
C TYR A 287 -10.81 15.94 -24.32
N ARG A 288 -9.92 16.94 -24.25
CA ARG A 288 -10.22 18.31 -23.83
C ARG A 288 -10.81 18.41 -22.42
N LEU A 289 -10.35 17.53 -21.52
CA LEU A 289 -10.75 17.50 -20.13
C LEU A 289 -9.68 18.24 -19.30
N PRO A 290 -9.93 19.49 -18.86
CA PRO A 290 -8.98 20.22 -18.03
C PRO A 290 -8.96 19.63 -16.61
N LYS A 291 -7.77 19.38 -16.08
CA LYS A 291 -7.60 18.77 -14.75
C LYS A 291 -8.22 19.61 -13.63
N GLU A 292 -8.24 20.92 -13.78
CA GLU A 292 -8.78 21.88 -12.81
C GLU A 292 -10.31 21.73 -12.64
N GLU A 293 -10.99 21.19 -13.65
CA GLU A 293 -12.43 20.94 -13.64
C GLU A 293 -12.80 19.53 -13.17
N MET A 294 -11.83 18.65 -12.94
CA MET A 294 -12.08 17.30 -12.45
C MET A 294 -12.36 17.32 -10.94
N THR A 295 -13.40 16.61 -10.51
CA THR A 295 -13.79 16.49 -9.09
C THR A 295 -13.50 15.12 -8.50
N LYS A 296 -13.56 14.08 -9.34
CA LYS A 296 -13.37 12.70 -8.91
C LYS A 296 -12.88 11.85 -10.06
N MET A 297 -12.05 10.86 -9.74
CA MET A 297 -11.65 9.81 -10.67
C MET A 297 -11.87 8.43 -10.05
N ASN A 298 -12.14 7.43 -10.89
CA ASN A 298 -12.22 6.03 -10.49
C ASN A 298 -11.78 5.11 -11.64
N ILE A 299 -11.44 3.85 -11.31
CA ILE A 299 -11.15 2.82 -12.29
C ILE A 299 -12.00 1.58 -12.00
N LYS A 300 -13.00 1.36 -12.87
CA LYS A 300 -13.84 0.14 -12.87
C LYS A 300 -13.98 -0.39 -14.29
N GLY A 301 -12.94 -1.08 -14.77
CA GLY A 301 -12.87 -1.56 -16.16
C GLY A 301 -12.55 -0.46 -17.18
N VAL A 302 -12.93 0.76 -16.90
CA VAL A 302 -12.60 2.00 -17.63
C VAL A 302 -12.05 3.03 -16.65
N PHE A 303 -11.39 4.06 -17.16
CA PHE A 303 -11.02 5.24 -16.38
C PHE A 303 -12.21 6.20 -16.35
N GLN A 304 -12.76 6.46 -15.18
CA GLN A 304 -13.95 7.25 -14.94
C GLN A 304 -13.55 8.63 -14.41
N ILE A 305 -14.09 9.70 -14.99
CA ILE A 305 -13.81 11.09 -14.61
C ILE A 305 -15.11 11.85 -14.44
N TRP A 306 -15.27 12.52 -13.30
CA TRP A 306 -16.38 13.45 -13.01
C TRP A 306 -15.87 14.87 -13.01
N MET A 307 -16.64 15.78 -13.64
CA MET A 307 -16.30 17.18 -13.80
C MET A 307 -17.16 18.06 -12.88
N LYS A 308 -16.69 19.28 -12.56
CA LYS A 308 -17.43 20.28 -11.75
C LYS A 308 -18.79 20.65 -12.32
N ASN A 309 -18.94 20.65 -13.63
CA ASN A 309 -20.20 20.96 -14.33
C ASN A 309 -21.21 19.78 -14.30
N GLY A 310 -20.84 18.64 -13.69
CA GLY A 310 -21.64 17.43 -13.60
C GLY A 310 -21.45 16.44 -14.76
N ASP A 311 -20.62 16.74 -15.73
CA ASP A 311 -20.31 15.83 -16.83
C ASP A 311 -19.54 14.61 -16.30
N TYR A 312 -19.76 13.48 -16.95
CA TYR A 312 -19.10 12.20 -16.68
C TYR A 312 -18.48 11.64 -17.96
N HIS A 313 -17.25 11.19 -17.85
CA HIS A 313 -16.46 10.66 -18.95
C HIS A 313 -15.89 9.29 -18.62
N GLU A 314 -15.87 8.40 -19.62
CA GLU A 314 -15.19 7.11 -19.56
C GLU A 314 -14.10 7.04 -20.64
N ILE A 315 -12.89 6.67 -20.21
CA ILE A 315 -11.75 6.48 -21.09
C ILE A 315 -11.31 5.02 -21.02
N ASN A 316 -11.07 4.40 -22.16
CA ASN A 316 -10.61 3.02 -22.21
C ASN A 316 -9.21 2.90 -21.54
N LEU A 317 -9.08 2.02 -20.57
CA LEU A 317 -7.82 1.83 -19.84
C LEU A 317 -6.63 1.46 -20.77
N LYS A 318 -6.88 0.84 -21.93
CA LYS A 318 -5.80 0.54 -22.89
C LYS A 318 -5.14 1.82 -23.41
N GLU A 319 -5.89 2.91 -23.52
CA GLU A 319 -5.34 4.19 -23.94
C GLU A 319 -4.44 4.83 -22.89
N CYS A 320 -4.70 4.56 -21.61
CA CYS A 320 -3.87 5.04 -20.51
C CYS A 320 -2.55 4.27 -20.35
N HIS A 321 -2.37 3.15 -21.04
CA HIS A 321 -1.23 2.27 -20.80
C HIS A 321 0.12 2.88 -21.17
N ALA A 322 0.16 3.85 -22.09
CA ALA A 322 1.40 4.55 -22.47
C ALA A 322 2.00 5.34 -21.29
N TRP A 323 1.16 5.76 -20.36
CA TRP A 323 1.56 6.50 -19.15
C TRP A 323 1.72 5.61 -17.93
N THR A 324 1.67 4.28 -18.08
CA THR A 324 1.94 3.37 -16.97
C THR A 324 3.40 3.53 -16.54
N ARG A 325 3.63 3.76 -15.23
CA ARG A 325 4.97 3.85 -14.67
C ARG A 325 5.73 2.55 -14.88
N GLU A 326 7.02 2.65 -15.19
CA GLU A 326 7.87 1.53 -15.58
C GLU A 326 7.82 0.36 -14.58
N GLY A 327 8.09 0.61 -13.30
CA GLY A 327 8.05 -0.42 -12.26
C GLY A 327 6.67 -1.07 -12.05
N CYS A 328 5.58 -0.41 -12.46
CA CYS A 328 4.24 -1.00 -12.42
C CYS A 328 4.04 -2.10 -13.48
N ASN A 329 4.78 -2.04 -14.58
CA ASN A 329 4.73 -3.07 -15.63
C ASN A 329 5.33 -4.40 -15.17
N HIS A 330 6.16 -4.38 -14.13
CA HIS A 330 6.84 -5.55 -13.55
C HIS A 330 6.33 -5.90 -12.14
N CYS A 331 5.36 -5.15 -11.60
CA CYS A 331 4.91 -5.37 -10.23
C CYS A 331 4.09 -6.67 -10.11
N PRO A 332 4.51 -7.62 -9.26
CA PRO A 332 3.83 -8.91 -9.11
C PRO A 332 2.64 -8.86 -8.14
N ASP A 333 2.50 -7.80 -7.37
CA ASP A 333 1.53 -7.71 -6.27
C ASP A 333 0.40 -6.73 -6.58
N PHE A 334 -0.80 -7.27 -6.81
CA PHE A 334 -2.05 -6.51 -6.95
C PHE A 334 -2.71 -6.27 -5.60
N ALA A 335 -2.64 -7.27 -4.71
CA ALA A 335 -3.53 -7.36 -3.56
C ALA A 335 -2.98 -6.72 -2.28
N ALA A 336 -1.83 -6.04 -2.35
CA ALA A 336 -1.11 -5.48 -1.20
C ALA A 336 -0.85 -6.53 -0.12
N GLU A 337 -0.21 -7.62 -0.53
CA GLU A 337 -0.14 -8.88 0.18
C GLU A 337 0.64 -8.82 1.51
N HIS A 338 1.43 -7.77 1.70
CA HIS A 338 2.23 -7.55 2.92
C HIS A 338 1.69 -6.42 3.82
N ALA A 339 0.40 -6.11 3.70
CA ALA A 339 -0.30 -5.19 4.60
C ALA A 339 -0.85 -5.91 5.83
N ASP A 340 -1.34 -5.17 6.82
CA ASP A 340 -2.18 -5.69 7.90
C ASP A 340 -3.63 -5.81 7.45
N ILE A 341 -4.09 -4.82 6.67
CA ILE A 341 -5.42 -4.76 6.06
C ILE A 341 -5.23 -4.30 4.62
N SER A 342 -5.75 -5.04 3.64
CA SER A 342 -5.76 -4.61 2.24
C SER A 342 -7.18 -4.22 1.83
N THR A 343 -7.30 -3.15 1.04
CA THR A 343 -8.59 -2.53 0.72
C THR A 343 -8.70 -2.18 -0.75
N GLY A 344 -9.88 -2.33 -1.34
CA GLY A 344 -10.12 -1.92 -2.72
C GLY A 344 -11.58 -1.85 -3.10
N GLY A 345 -11.92 -0.90 -3.95
CA GLY A 345 -13.26 -0.72 -4.49
C GLY A 345 -13.53 -1.61 -5.69
N ILE A 346 -13.54 -2.93 -5.49
CA ILE A 346 -13.85 -3.91 -6.53
C ILE A 346 -15.11 -4.69 -6.18
N GLY A 347 -15.81 -5.19 -7.21
CA GLY A 347 -17.07 -5.90 -7.06
C GLY A 347 -18.29 -5.07 -7.45
N LYS A 348 -19.48 -5.61 -7.17
CA LYS A 348 -20.77 -5.03 -7.62
C LYS A 348 -21.28 -3.87 -6.76
N TYR A 349 -20.79 -3.73 -5.54
CA TYR A 349 -21.25 -2.70 -4.61
C TYR A 349 -20.34 -1.47 -4.66
N ASN A 350 -20.84 -0.36 -5.21
CA ASN A 350 -20.05 0.86 -5.43
C ASN A 350 -19.69 1.65 -4.16
N ASP A 351 -20.42 1.44 -3.08
CA ASP A 351 -20.29 2.11 -1.78
C ASP A 351 -19.72 1.21 -0.68
N TRP A 352 -19.12 0.09 -1.07
CA TRP A 352 -18.48 -0.88 -0.19
C TRP A 352 -17.03 -1.14 -0.61
N THR A 353 -16.16 -1.26 0.37
CA THR A 353 -14.76 -1.63 0.18
C THR A 353 -14.58 -3.12 0.39
N LEU A 354 -13.99 -3.84 -0.57
CA LEU A 354 -13.46 -5.18 -0.32
C LEU A 354 -12.28 -5.05 0.66
N THR A 355 -12.40 -5.72 1.80
CA THR A 355 -11.48 -5.64 2.92
C THR A 355 -10.86 -7.00 3.19
N VAL A 356 -9.56 -7.12 2.96
CA VAL A 356 -8.81 -8.34 3.20
C VAL A 356 -8.01 -8.20 4.49
N VAL A 357 -8.40 -8.92 5.52
CA VAL A 357 -7.76 -8.92 6.83
C VAL A 357 -6.61 -9.94 6.82
N ARG A 358 -5.37 -9.48 6.98
CA ARG A 358 -4.19 -10.34 6.80
C ARG A 358 -3.52 -10.73 8.09
N THR A 359 -3.35 -9.79 9.02
CA THR A 359 -2.65 -10.03 10.29
C THR A 359 -3.60 -10.01 11.47
N GLU A 360 -3.11 -10.45 12.62
CA GLU A 360 -3.90 -10.39 13.86
C GLU A 360 -4.17 -8.95 14.30
N LEU A 361 -3.22 -8.03 14.07
CA LEU A 361 -3.44 -6.60 14.32
C LEU A 361 -4.58 -6.05 13.46
N GLY A 362 -4.56 -6.35 12.15
CA GLY A 362 -5.63 -5.94 11.24
C GLY A 362 -6.99 -6.51 11.67
N ARG A 363 -7.01 -7.78 12.13
CA ARG A 363 -8.23 -8.43 12.62
C ARG A 363 -8.79 -7.72 13.87
N GLN A 364 -7.94 -7.42 14.84
CA GLN A 364 -8.36 -6.73 16.06
C GLN A 364 -8.93 -5.34 15.77
N ILE A 365 -8.31 -4.59 14.86
CA ILE A 365 -8.79 -3.26 14.45
C ILE A 365 -10.18 -3.38 13.81
N ILE A 366 -10.33 -4.19 12.77
CA ILE A 366 -11.60 -4.32 12.04
C ILE A 366 -12.72 -4.82 12.95
N MET A 367 -12.47 -5.84 13.77
CA MET A 367 -13.49 -6.39 14.66
C MET A 367 -13.95 -5.36 15.71
N ARG A 368 -13.04 -4.61 16.31
CA ARG A 368 -13.42 -3.56 17.27
C ARG A 368 -14.21 -2.43 16.62
N MET A 369 -13.81 -2.00 15.44
CA MET A 369 -14.56 -0.96 14.70
C MET A 369 -15.98 -1.42 14.33
N LEU A 370 -16.18 -2.71 14.02
CA LEU A 370 -17.50 -3.31 13.81
C LEU A 370 -18.31 -3.35 15.11
N GLU A 371 -17.71 -3.79 16.21
CA GLU A 371 -18.36 -3.87 17.54
C GLU A 371 -18.76 -2.48 18.06
N GLU A 372 -17.96 -1.45 17.78
CA GLU A 372 -18.22 -0.06 18.17
C GLU A 372 -19.16 0.68 17.19
N GLY A 373 -19.52 0.05 16.07
CA GLY A 373 -20.40 0.64 15.04
C GLY A 373 -19.74 1.77 14.24
N VAL A 374 -18.43 1.87 14.24
CA VAL A 374 -17.65 2.85 13.44
C VAL A 374 -17.68 2.50 11.96
N ILE A 375 -17.74 1.22 11.66
CA ILE A 375 -17.91 0.70 10.30
C ILE A 375 -19.06 -0.31 10.26
N GLU A 376 -19.70 -0.41 9.10
CA GLU A 376 -20.61 -1.50 8.78
C GLU A 376 -19.85 -2.62 8.07
N GLY A 377 -20.24 -3.86 8.28
CA GLY A 377 -19.60 -5.03 7.67
C GLY A 377 -20.59 -6.06 7.14
N ARG A 378 -20.17 -6.72 6.07
CA ARG A 378 -20.83 -7.91 5.50
C ARG A 378 -19.77 -8.99 5.27
N PRO A 379 -20.12 -10.27 5.34
CA PRO A 379 -19.23 -11.34 4.91
C PRO A 379 -18.78 -11.16 3.45
N GLY A 380 -17.54 -11.53 3.12
CA GLY A 380 -17.00 -11.40 1.76
C GLY A 380 -17.76 -12.22 0.72
N ASP A 381 -18.33 -13.36 1.12
CA ASP A 381 -19.17 -14.21 0.27
C ASP A 381 -20.50 -13.55 -0.18
N SER A 382 -20.83 -12.38 0.36
CA SER A 382 -21.92 -11.54 -0.15
C SER A 382 -21.63 -11.00 -1.56
N ASP A 383 -20.37 -10.99 -1.98
CA ASP A 383 -19.90 -10.65 -3.34
C ASP A 383 -18.75 -11.58 -3.76
N PRO A 384 -19.07 -12.84 -4.12
CA PRO A 384 -18.05 -13.81 -4.55
C PRO A 384 -17.31 -13.37 -5.82
N ASP A 385 -17.98 -12.61 -6.69
CA ASP A 385 -17.38 -12.10 -7.93
C ASP A 385 -16.24 -11.09 -7.64
N ALA A 386 -16.36 -10.33 -6.55
CA ALA A 386 -15.30 -9.42 -6.11
C ALA A 386 -14.04 -10.20 -5.66
N ILE A 387 -14.23 -11.30 -4.94
CA ILE A 387 -13.14 -12.17 -4.49
C ILE A 387 -12.47 -12.84 -5.69
N GLU A 388 -13.26 -13.39 -6.61
CA GLU A 388 -12.75 -14.01 -7.84
C GLU A 388 -11.96 -12.99 -8.68
N LEU A 389 -12.50 -11.77 -8.84
CA LEU A 389 -11.82 -10.69 -9.55
C LEU A 389 -10.48 -10.31 -8.88
N MET A 390 -10.44 -10.25 -7.55
CA MET A 390 -9.19 -10.03 -6.81
C MET A 390 -8.16 -11.10 -7.14
N HIS A 391 -8.53 -12.37 -7.08
CA HIS A 391 -7.62 -13.49 -7.41
C HIS A 391 -7.15 -13.44 -8.86
N LYS A 392 -8.04 -13.17 -9.79
CA LYS A 392 -7.72 -13.01 -11.22
C LYS A 392 -6.73 -11.87 -11.47
N LEU A 393 -6.93 -10.71 -10.84
CA LEU A 393 -6.04 -9.57 -10.99
C LEU A 393 -4.70 -9.80 -10.29
N ALA A 394 -4.67 -10.50 -9.17
CA ALA A 394 -3.44 -10.90 -8.49
C ALA A 394 -2.61 -11.85 -9.35
N ALA A 395 -3.25 -12.89 -9.92
CA ALA A 395 -2.59 -13.82 -10.86
C ALA A 395 -2.00 -13.08 -12.06
N LYS A 396 -2.78 -12.17 -12.66
CA LYS A 396 -2.31 -11.35 -13.78
C LYS A 396 -1.13 -10.45 -13.39
N SER A 397 -1.09 -9.92 -12.18
CA SER A 397 0.04 -9.11 -11.70
C SER A 397 1.28 -9.97 -11.51
N ARG A 398 1.16 -11.16 -10.92
CA ARG A 398 2.28 -12.09 -10.74
C ARG A 398 2.93 -12.50 -12.06
N SER A 399 2.14 -12.66 -13.12
CA SER A 399 2.68 -12.99 -14.45
C SER A 399 3.53 -11.88 -15.08
N ARG A 400 3.56 -10.67 -14.49
CA ARG A 400 4.39 -9.55 -14.97
C ARG A 400 5.83 -9.62 -14.50
N TRP A 401 6.12 -10.43 -13.47
CA TRP A 401 7.50 -10.54 -12.98
C TRP A 401 8.39 -11.12 -14.07
N PRO A 402 9.43 -10.39 -14.51
CA PRO A 402 10.13 -10.76 -15.72
C PRO A 402 11.09 -11.94 -15.52
N ASP A 403 11.30 -12.73 -16.57
CA ASP A 403 12.18 -13.90 -16.53
C ASP A 403 13.66 -13.53 -16.36
N TRP A 404 14.03 -12.34 -16.77
CA TRP A 404 15.40 -11.82 -16.63
C TRP A 404 15.68 -11.27 -15.22
N ALA A 405 14.66 -11.06 -14.39
CA ALA A 405 14.85 -10.54 -13.04
C ALA A 405 15.67 -11.50 -12.18
N ASN A 406 16.28 -10.96 -11.14
CA ASN A 406 17.11 -11.75 -10.21
C ASN A 406 16.41 -13.05 -9.80
N PRO A 407 17.03 -14.22 -10.04
CA PRO A 407 16.43 -15.53 -9.73
C PRO A 407 16.05 -15.69 -8.26
N SER A 408 16.82 -15.10 -7.33
CA SER A 408 16.50 -15.13 -5.91
C SER A 408 15.24 -14.34 -5.56
N ALA A 409 14.83 -13.38 -6.37
CA ALA A 409 13.56 -12.68 -6.19
C ALA A 409 12.35 -13.48 -6.70
N LYS A 410 12.57 -14.54 -7.47
CA LYS A 410 11.54 -15.48 -7.93
C LYS A 410 11.30 -16.64 -6.96
N VAL A 411 12.22 -16.88 -6.05
CA VAL A 411 12.08 -17.94 -5.05
C VAL A 411 10.91 -17.58 -4.15
N GLY A 412 9.88 -18.39 -4.12
CA GLY A 412 8.66 -18.11 -3.37
C GLY A 412 7.55 -17.43 -4.18
N LEU A 413 7.80 -16.96 -5.42
CA LEU A 413 6.71 -16.65 -6.32
C LEU A 413 5.99 -17.94 -6.71
N PRO A 414 4.67 -18.07 -6.44
CA PRO A 414 3.93 -19.25 -6.88
C PRO A 414 4.08 -19.39 -8.40
N GLN A 415 4.46 -20.58 -8.86
CA GLN A 415 4.41 -20.90 -10.29
C GLN A 415 2.94 -21.00 -10.66
N TYR A 416 2.37 -19.91 -11.12
CA TYR A 416 1.00 -19.89 -11.58
C TYR A 416 0.96 -20.52 -12.97
N GLN A 417 0.41 -21.73 -13.05
CA GLN A 417 -0.03 -22.32 -14.31
C GLN A 417 -1.41 -21.71 -14.61
N GLY A 418 -1.45 -20.72 -15.50
CA GLY A 418 -2.68 -20.08 -15.96
C GLY A 418 -3.59 -21.01 -16.74
#